data_891ca5c12210e9cd1dda09611a4fd44b
#
_entry.id   891ca5c12210e9cd1dda09611a4fd44b
#
_cell.length_a   1.000
_cell.length_b   1.000
_cell.length_c   1.000
_cell.angle_alpha   90.00
_cell.angle_beta   90.00
_cell.angle_gamma   90.00
#
_symmetry.space_group_name_H-M   'P 1'
#
loop_
_entity.id
_entity.type
_entity.pdbx_description
1 polymer ?
#
loop_
_entity_poly.entity_id
_entity_poly.type
_entity_poly.pdbx_seq_one_letter_code
_entity_poly.pdbx_strand_id
1 'polypeptide(L)'
;GPHPSLEELGCTNGPDLVRNYFSDPQYRCATSFFDDKPVLDKWVGYVIVLAFGIALGIATVGLVLIEQHVLGRWMDSEFFNTAGRSVETGLTASVIVSQWTWAATLLQSSNVAYQYGISGPFWYASGATLQIVVFSLLAVQVKRRAPTAHTFLEIIQARWGTTAHTVFLFFALATNVIVTSMLILGGSAVVNALTGINVDLASFLIPLGVILYTLAGGLKATFVASYFNTAVILIALCIFVFQVYVTDSTLGSPSVVYDRLQKVVTIEPVVDNRGGSYLTMFSKNGLLFGLSNICGNFGTVFVDRTLRVSFVVRRDRKSR
;
A
#
# COMPACT_ATOMS: atom_id res chain seq x y z
N GLY A 1 7.78 40.29 -9.69
CA GLY A 1 7.62 40.52 -11.12
C GLY A 1 6.67 39.52 -11.70
N PRO A 2 6.03 39.76 -12.86
CA PRO A 2 5.17 38.75 -13.47
C PRO A 2 5.97 37.49 -13.78
N HIS A 3 5.37 36.37 -13.53
CA HIS A 3 5.99 35.07 -13.82
C HIS A 3 6.21 34.93 -15.32
N PRO A 4 7.39 34.45 -15.76
CA PRO A 4 7.61 34.17 -17.17
C PRO A 4 6.58 33.16 -17.67
N SER A 5 5.98 33.43 -18.83
CA SER A 5 5.05 32.50 -19.46
C SER A 5 5.80 31.24 -19.92
N LEU A 6 5.09 30.10 -20.06
CA LEU A 6 5.70 28.86 -20.52
C LEU A 6 6.37 29.00 -21.90
N GLU A 7 5.84 29.92 -22.75
CA GLU A 7 6.42 30.24 -24.04
C GLU A 7 7.75 31.00 -23.92
N GLU A 8 7.88 31.93 -22.93
CA GLU A 8 9.13 32.63 -22.65
C GLU A 8 10.23 31.69 -22.14
N LEU A 9 9.86 30.54 -21.60
CA LEU A 9 10.78 29.51 -21.13
C LEU A 9 11.15 28.49 -22.22
N GLY A 10 10.66 28.67 -23.46
CA GLY A 10 10.90 27.76 -24.57
C GLY A 10 10.17 26.44 -24.49
N CYS A 11 9.14 26.36 -23.65
CA CYS A 11 8.34 25.14 -23.46
C CYS A 11 7.19 25.13 -24.48
N THR A 12 7.27 24.28 -25.49
CA THR A 12 6.17 24.08 -26.43
C THR A 12 5.05 23.30 -25.73
N ASN A 13 3.83 23.79 -25.88
CA ASN A 13 2.60 23.39 -25.22
C ASN A 13 2.36 21.88 -25.17
N GLY A 14 2.30 21.33 -23.96
CA GLY A 14 1.72 20.03 -23.64
C GLY A 14 1.06 20.09 -22.25
N PRO A 15 -0.09 19.44 -22.03
CA PRO A 15 -0.82 19.47 -20.76
C PRO A 15 -0.08 18.84 -19.58
N ASP A 16 1.07 18.18 -19.81
CA ASP A 16 1.78 17.35 -18.83
C ASP A 16 3.15 17.89 -18.42
N LEU A 17 3.38 19.21 -18.51
CA LEU A 17 4.67 19.81 -18.15
C LEU A 17 4.87 19.85 -16.64
N VAL A 18 5.77 19.02 -16.13
CA VAL A 18 6.23 19.04 -14.74
C VAL A 18 7.36 20.09 -14.62
N ARG A 19 7.12 21.15 -13.84
CA ARG A 19 8.16 22.14 -13.52
C ARG A 19 9.09 21.59 -12.45
N ASN A 20 10.37 21.47 -12.78
CA ASN A 20 11.35 21.02 -11.81
C ASN A 20 11.95 22.22 -11.07
N TYR A 21 11.44 22.55 -9.88
CA TYR A 21 11.89 23.70 -9.07
C TYR A 21 13.18 23.44 -8.27
N PHE A 22 13.72 22.21 -8.28
CA PHE A 22 14.76 21.83 -7.37
C PHE A 22 16.17 21.79 -7.96
N SER A 23 16.32 21.68 -9.28
CA SER A 23 17.62 21.42 -9.91
C SER A 23 18.28 22.61 -10.55
N ASP A 24 17.58 23.74 -10.73
CA ASP A 24 18.18 24.98 -11.27
C ASP A 24 17.20 26.15 -11.10
N PRO A 25 17.67 27.42 -10.92
CA PRO A 25 16.81 28.58 -11.03
C PRO A 25 16.21 28.76 -12.43
N GLN A 26 16.72 28.05 -13.43
CA GLN A 26 16.09 27.97 -14.75
C GLN A 26 15.09 26.78 -14.74
N TYR A 27 13.83 27.11 -15.07
CA TYR A 27 12.77 26.09 -15.22
C TYR A 27 13.12 25.17 -16.38
N ARG A 28 13.16 23.86 -16.10
CA ARG A 28 13.27 22.86 -17.17
C ARG A 28 11.88 22.37 -17.56
N CYS A 29 11.60 22.39 -18.84
CA CYS A 29 10.41 21.79 -19.42
C CYS A 29 10.67 20.28 -19.55
N ALA A 30 10.20 19.50 -18.60
CA ALA A 30 10.25 18.05 -18.66
C ALA A 30 8.83 17.51 -18.58
N THR A 31 8.52 16.49 -19.37
CA THR A 31 7.24 15.78 -19.37
C THR A 31 7.10 14.88 -18.15
N SER A 32 8.22 14.47 -17.57
CA SER A 32 8.29 13.71 -16.33
C SER A 32 9.53 14.07 -15.52
N PHE A 33 9.58 13.68 -14.24
CA PHE A 33 10.76 13.88 -13.38
C PHE A 33 12.03 13.22 -13.94
N PHE A 34 11.88 12.16 -14.74
CA PHE A 34 12.97 11.41 -15.34
C PHE A 34 13.15 11.68 -16.85
N ASP A 35 12.65 12.81 -17.37
CA ASP A 35 12.67 13.17 -18.81
C ASP A 35 12.10 12.08 -19.73
N ASP A 36 11.06 11.39 -19.29
CA ASP A 36 10.42 10.22 -19.94
C ASP A 36 11.36 9.04 -20.21
N LYS A 37 12.53 9.03 -19.60
CA LYS A 37 13.48 7.93 -19.72
C LYS A 37 13.41 7.07 -18.46
N PRO A 38 13.22 5.75 -18.56
CA PRO A 38 13.28 4.87 -17.43
C PRO A 38 14.69 4.91 -16.82
N VAL A 39 14.76 4.97 -15.48
CA VAL A 39 16.03 5.05 -14.73
C VAL A 39 16.86 3.78 -14.86
N LEU A 40 16.17 2.65 -15.03
CA LEU A 40 16.76 1.33 -15.09
C LEU A 40 16.42 0.66 -16.43
N ASP A 41 17.30 -0.21 -16.89
CA ASP A 41 17.08 -0.99 -18.11
C ASP A 41 15.92 -1.99 -17.93
N LYS A 42 15.21 -2.29 -19.02
CA LYS A 42 14.08 -3.23 -19.02
C LYS A 42 14.41 -4.61 -18.43
N TRP A 43 15.59 -5.13 -18.70
CA TRP A 43 15.99 -6.43 -18.16
C TRP A 43 16.09 -6.44 -16.63
N VAL A 44 16.47 -5.31 -16.02
CA VAL A 44 16.55 -5.16 -14.57
C VAL A 44 15.15 -5.30 -13.93
N GLY A 45 14.13 -4.73 -14.58
CA GLY A 45 12.74 -4.86 -14.11
C GLY A 45 12.27 -6.33 -14.10
N TYR A 46 12.54 -7.06 -15.18
CA TYR A 46 12.22 -8.49 -15.22
C TYR A 46 12.97 -9.29 -14.17
N VAL A 47 14.27 -9.03 -14.03
CA VAL A 47 15.09 -9.72 -13.02
C VAL A 47 14.57 -9.44 -11.62
N ILE A 48 14.26 -8.19 -11.27
CA ILE A 48 13.74 -7.84 -9.93
C ILE A 48 12.42 -8.56 -9.65
N VAL A 49 11.46 -8.48 -10.55
CA VAL A 49 10.13 -9.09 -10.35
C VAL A 49 10.23 -10.60 -10.21
N LEU A 50 10.98 -11.27 -11.10
CA LEU A 50 11.15 -12.71 -11.07
C LEU A 50 12.00 -13.17 -9.89
N ALA A 51 13.12 -12.51 -9.62
CA ALA A 51 14.01 -12.87 -8.52
C ALA A 51 13.33 -12.74 -7.15
N PHE A 52 12.54 -11.68 -6.95
CA PHE A 52 11.77 -11.50 -5.73
C PHE A 52 10.71 -12.60 -5.54
N GLY A 53 9.94 -12.92 -6.61
CA GLY A 53 8.95 -13.99 -6.60
C GLY A 53 9.58 -15.36 -6.33
N ILE A 54 10.67 -15.69 -7.00
CA ILE A 54 11.40 -16.95 -6.83
C ILE A 54 12.04 -17.04 -5.43
N ALA A 55 12.71 -16.00 -4.97
CA ALA A 55 13.36 -15.98 -3.66
C ALA A 55 12.36 -16.18 -2.52
N LEU A 56 11.24 -15.47 -2.54
CA LEU A 56 10.16 -15.66 -1.59
C LEU A 56 9.52 -17.05 -1.72
N GLY A 57 9.36 -17.56 -2.93
CA GLY A 57 8.88 -18.92 -3.19
C GLY A 57 9.79 -19.98 -2.55
N ILE A 58 11.09 -19.91 -2.81
CA ILE A 58 12.07 -20.85 -2.23
C ILE A 58 12.09 -20.73 -0.70
N ALA A 59 12.12 -19.53 -0.15
CA ALA A 59 12.15 -19.32 1.29
C ALA A 59 10.90 -19.89 1.98
N THR A 60 9.71 -19.68 1.41
CA THR A 60 8.45 -20.19 1.97
C THR A 60 8.32 -21.69 1.83
N VAL A 61 8.68 -22.28 0.68
CA VAL A 61 8.70 -23.73 0.48
C VAL A 61 9.69 -24.36 1.45
N GLY A 62 10.88 -23.78 1.61
CA GLY A 62 11.89 -24.26 2.57
C GLY A 62 11.35 -24.28 4.01
N LEU A 63 10.68 -23.21 4.44
CA LEU A 63 10.05 -23.15 5.76
C LEU A 63 8.96 -24.21 5.95
N VAL A 64 8.13 -24.42 4.93
CA VAL A 64 7.08 -25.46 4.97
C VAL A 64 7.69 -26.85 5.07
N LEU A 65 8.73 -27.15 4.29
CA LEU A 65 9.44 -28.43 4.34
C LEU A 65 10.10 -28.65 5.71
N ILE A 66 10.72 -27.63 6.30
CA ILE A 66 11.28 -27.70 7.64
C ILE A 66 10.18 -28.02 8.67
N GLU A 67 9.03 -27.34 8.60
CA GLU A 67 7.91 -27.64 9.51
C GLU A 67 7.38 -29.05 9.37
N GLN A 68 7.24 -29.55 8.15
CA GLN A 68 6.78 -30.92 7.90
C GLN A 68 7.77 -31.95 8.44
N HIS A 69 9.07 -31.79 8.16
CA HIS A 69 10.08 -32.78 8.53
C HIS A 69 10.53 -32.67 9.99
N VAL A 70 10.65 -31.45 10.54
CA VAL A 70 11.16 -31.24 11.90
C VAL A 70 10.07 -31.27 12.95
N LEU A 71 8.89 -30.70 12.65
CA LEU A 71 7.78 -30.58 13.59
C LEU A 71 6.70 -31.64 13.38
N GLY A 72 6.82 -32.48 12.33
CA GLY A 72 5.85 -33.54 12.02
C GLY A 72 4.41 -33.04 11.77
N ARG A 73 4.26 -31.80 11.36
CA ARG A 73 2.93 -31.21 11.14
C ARG A 73 2.47 -31.43 9.72
N TRP A 74 1.34 -32.11 9.57
CA TRP A 74 0.69 -32.30 8.28
C TRP A 74 -0.11 -31.08 7.89
N MET A 75 -0.14 -30.78 6.58
CA MET A 75 -0.91 -29.67 6.02
C MET A 75 -2.36 -30.11 5.80
N ASP A 76 -3.21 -29.95 6.80
CA ASP A 76 -4.66 -30.08 6.66
C ASP A 76 -5.26 -28.82 6.01
N SER A 77 -6.46 -28.98 5.43
CA SER A 77 -7.22 -27.88 4.86
C SER A 77 -7.47 -26.74 5.86
N GLU A 78 -7.69 -27.06 7.14
CA GLU A 78 -7.84 -26.06 8.19
C GLU A 78 -6.51 -25.34 8.45
N PHE A 79 -5.39 -26.06 8.53
CA PHE A 79 -4.06 -25.47 8.70
C PHE A 79 -3.69 -24.56 7.53
N PHE A 80 -4.00 -24.98 6.29
CA PHE A 80 -3.76 -24.18 5.10
C PHE A 80 -4.51 -22.84 5.14
N ASN A 81 -5.77 -22.84 5.59
CA ASN A 81 -6.63 -21.66 5.60
C ASN A 81 -6.52 -20.80 6.87
N THR A 82 -6.05 -21.35 8.00
CA THR A 82 -6.03 -20.65 9.30
C THR A 82 -4.64 -20.53 9.92
N ALA A 83 -3.58 -21.03 9.25
CA ALA A 83 -2.23 -21.15 9.79
C ALA A 83 -2.19 -21.90 11.16
N GLY A 84 -3.12 -22.84 11.37
CA GLY A 84 -3.25 -23.57 12.62
C GLY A 84 -3.61 -22.72 13.84
N ARG A 85 -4.09 -21.49 13.65
CA ARG A 85 -4.40 -20.50 14.71
C ARG A 85 -3.24 -20.29 15.70
N SER A 86 -2.00 -20.47 15.24
CA SER A 86 -0.79 -20.43 16.07
C SER A 86 0.03 -19.14 15.95
N VAL A 87 -0.50 -18.15 15.22
CA VAL A 87 0.23 -16.92 14.91
C VAL A 87 0.28 -15.99 16.12
N GLU A 88 1.46 -15.49 16.44
CA GLU A 88 1.69 -14.56 17.54
C GLU A 88 1.34 -13.11 17.17
N THR A 89 1.17 -12.28 18.21
CA THR A 89 0.73 -10.87 18.06
C THR A 89 1.69 -10.05 17.18
N GLY A 90 3.00 -10.24 17.35
CA GLY A 90 4.00 -9.48 16.58
C GLY A 90 3.95 -9.80 15.08
N LEU A 91 3.81 -11.07 14.73
CA LEU A 91 3.67 -11.50 13.34
C LEU A 91 2.36 -11.00 12.73
N THR A 92 1.26 -11.05 13.48
CA THR A 92 -0.03 -10.50 13.04
C THR A 92 0.04 -8.99 12.78
N ALA A 93 0.71 -8.24 13.66
CA ALA A 93 0.89 -6.79 13.47
C ALA A 93 1.69 -6.48 12.21
N SER A 94 2.80 -7.21 11.97
CA SER A 94 3.61 -7.06 10.77
C SER A 94 2.83 -7.36 9.48
N VAL A 95 1.99 -8.39 9.52
CA VAL A 95 1.12 -8.74 8.39
C VAL A 95 0.14 -7.62 8.09
N ILE A 96 -0.50 -7.03 9.11
CA ILE A 96 -1.43 -5.92 8.92
C ILE A 96 -0.70 -4.71 8.32
N VAL A 97 0.49 -4.36 8.81
CA VAL A 97 1.29 -3.26 8.24
C VAL A 97 1.61 -3.53 6.78
N SER A 98 2.11 -4.73 6.44
CA SER A 98 2.41 -5.11 5.06
C SER A 98 1.20 -5.03 4.14
N GLN A 99 0.05 -5.48 4.61
CA GLN A 99 -1.19 -5.51 3.82
C GLN A 99 -1.82 -4.13 3.62
N TRP A 100 -1.53 -3.18 4.50
CA TRP A 100 -2.03 -1.80 4.37
C TRP A 100 -1.05 -0.86 3.66
N THR A 101 0.22 -1.24 3.57
CA THR A 101 1.23 -0.44 2.86
C THR A 101 1.37 -0.94 1.43
N TRP A 102 0.36 -0.67 0.61
CA TRP A 102 0.36 -1.00 -0.81
C TRP A 102 1.26 -0.05 -1.59
N ALA A 103 1.71 -0.44 -2.78
CA ALA A 103 2.34 0.48 -3.71
C ALA A 103 1.42 1.68 -4.01
N ALA A 104 0.13 1.42 -4.24
CA ALA A 104 -0.88 2.45 -4.42
C ALA A 104 -1.01 3.39 -3.20
N THR A 105 -0.82 2.91 -1.96
CA THR A 105 -0.84 3.73 -0.74
C THR A 105 0.31 4.73 -0.72
N LEU A 106 1.52 4.30 -1.06
CA LEU A 106 2.70 5.18 -1.12
C LEU A 106 2.57 6.20 -2.25
N LEU A 107 2.15 5.76 -3.44
CA LEU A 107 1.90 6.64 -4.58
C LEU A 107 0.82 7.67 -4.27
N GLN A 108 -0.30 7.24 -3.69
CA GLN A 108 -1.39 8.15 -3.33
C GLN A 108 -0.97 9.13 -2.23
N SER A 109 -0.22 8.69 -1.23
CA SER A 109 0.31 9.57 -0.19
C SER A 109 1.21 10.66 -0.77
N SER A 110 2.08 10.33 -1.71
CA SER A 110 2.93 11.29 -2.41
C SER A 110 2.10 12.24 -3.29
N ASN A 111 1.11 11.72 -4.01
CA ASN A 111 0.24 12.53 -4.86
C ASN A 111 -0.58 13.54 -4.04
N VAL A 112 -1.19 13.13 -2.93
CA VAL A 112 -1.96 14.06 -2.09
C VAL A 112 -1.06 15.02 -1.32
N ALA A 113 0.21 14.67 -1.05
CA ALA A 113 1.19 15.60 -0.51
C ALA A 113 1.52 16.71 -1.51
N TYR A 114 1.64 16.36 -2.78
CA TYR A 114 1.82 17.34 -3.85
C TYR A 114 0.59 18.24 -4.03
N GLN A 115 -0.61 17.65 -4.03
CA GLN A 115 -1.86 18.39 -4.28
C GLN A 115 -2.34 19.25 -3.10
N TYR A 116 -2.17 18.79 -1.86
CA TYR A 116 -2.79 19.39 -0.67
C TYR A 116 -1.76 19.77 0.42
N GLY A 117 -0.46 19.64 0.13
CA GLY A 117 0.58 19.84 1.13
C GLY A 117 0.55 18.77 2.23
N ILE A 118 1.06 19.10 3.41
CA ILE A 118 1.15 18.16 4.56
C ILE A 118 -0.22 17.68 5.06
N SER A 119 -1.29 18.42 4.78
CA SER A 119 -2.64 18.03 5.16
C SER A 119 -3.13 16.79 4.40
N GLY A 120 -2.68 16.60 3.14
CA GLY A 120 -3.07 15.47 2.31
C GLY A 120 -2.72 14.11 2.93
N PRO A 121 -1.44 13.80 3.14
CA PRO A 121 -1.02 12.56 3.80
C PRO A 121 -1.59 12.39 5.20
N PHE A 122 -1.73 13.48 5.97
CA PHE A 122 -2.32 13.43 7.31
C PHE A 122 -3.77 12.93 7.28
N TRP A 123 -4.61 13.52 6.44
CA TRP A 123 -6.01 13.10 6.32
C TRP A 123 -6.16 11.72 5.68
N TYR A 124 -5.28 11.36 4.75
CA TYR A 124 -5.21 10.03 4.18
C TYR A 124 -4.90 8.96 5.23
N ALA A 125 -3.85 9.19 6.04
CA ALA A 125 -3.45 8.29 7.12
C ALA A 125 -4.51 8.22 8.24
N SER A 126 -5.12 9.35 8.60
CA SER A 126 -6.20 9.41 9.59
C SER A 126 -7.41 8.59 9.15
N GLY A 127 -7.76 8.65 7.85
CA GLY A 127 -8.82 7.84 7.27
C GLY A 127 -8.56 6.35 7.42
N ALA A 128 -7.36 5.90 7.06
CA ALA A 128 -6.96 4.51 7.19
C ALA A 128 -6.92 4.04 8.67
N THR A 129 -6.41 4.86 9.57
CA THR A 129 -6.30 4.54 11.00
C THR A 129 -7.68 4.33 11.65
N LEU A 130 -8.65 5.20 11.37
CA LEU A 130 -10.00 5.10 11.92
C LEU A 130 -10.65 3.77 11.54
N GLN A 131 -10.51 3.34 10.30
CA GLN A 131 -11.05 2.07 9.80
C GLN A 131 -10.47 0.87 10.55
N ILE A 132 -9.15 0.85 10.76
CA ILE A 132 -8.47 -0.23 11.47
C ILE A 132 -8.93 -0.31 12.93
N VAL A 133 -9.04 0.84 13.62
CA VAL A 133 -9.49 0.89 15.02
C VAL A 133 -10.90 0.35 15.16
N VAL A 134 -11.86 0.84 14.37
CA VAL A 134 -13.25 0.38 14.42
C VAL A 134 -13.35 -1.09 14.07
N PHE A 135 -12.64 -1.53 13.03
CA PHE A 135 -12.61 -2.94 12.64
C PHE A 135 -12.04 -3.83 13.75
N SER A 136 -11.00 -3.40 14.46
CA SER A 136 -10.39 -4.19 15.53
C SER A 136 -11.37 -4.44 16.69
N LEU A 137 -12.16 -3.43 17.05
CA LEU A 137 -13.20 -3.56 18.06
C LEU A 137 -14.29 -4.56 17.65
N LEU A 138 -14.73 -4.47 16.40
CA LEU A 138 -15.73 -5.40 15.86
C LEU A 138 -15.18 -6.82 15.72
N ALA A 139 -13.92 -6.98 15.31
CA ALA A 139 -13.28 -8.29 15.19
C ALA A 139 -13.21 -9.03 16.53
N VAL A 140 -12.95 -8.32 17.64
CA VAL A 140 -12.99 -8.89 18.99
C VAL A 140 -14.40 -9.40 19.33
N GLN A 141 -15.44 -8.62 19.01
CA GLN A 141 -16.83 -9.03 19.28
C GLN A 141 -17.26 -10.24 18.41
N VAL A 142 -16.87 -10.23 17.13
CA VAL A 142 -17.14 -11.36 16.21
C VAL A 142 -16.46 -12.62 16.73
N LYS A 143 -15.18 -12.55 17.14
CA LYS A 143 -14.45 -13.70 17.68
C LYS A 143 -15.06 -14.25 18.95
N ARG A 144 -15.62 -13.40 19.83
CA ARG A 144 -16.29 -13.81 21.05
C ARG A 144 -17.62 -14.53 20.79
N ARG A 145 -18.39 -14.07 19.78
CA ARG A 145 -19.74 -14.57 19.50
C ARG A 145 -19.79 -15.69 18.49
N ALA A 146 -18.83 -15.75 17.57
CA ALA A 146 -18.73 -16.75 16.49
C ALA A 146 -17.28 -17.27 16.35
N PRO A 147 -16.74 -18.00 17.34
CA PRO A 147 -15.33 -18.43 17.36
C PRO A 147 -14.97 -19.40 16.24
N THR A 148 -15.96 -20.13 15.71
CA THR A 148 -15.78 -21.13 14.64
C THR A 148 -15.92 -20.54 13.23
N ALA A 149 -16.49 -19.35 13.08
CA ALA A 149 -16.71 -18.75 11.77
C ALA A 149 -15.38 -18.37 11.10
N HIS A 150 -15.18 -18.84 9.87
CA HIS A 150 -14.00 -18.52 9.04
C HIS A 150 -14.22 -17.29 8.20
N THR A 151 -15.47 -17.01 7.82
CA THR A 151 -15.83 -15.86 6.98
C THR A 151 -17.05 -15.13 7.53
N PHE A 152 -17.19 -13.85 7.18
CA PHE A 152 -18.40 -13.11 7.55
C PHE A 152 -19.63 -13.63 6.81
N LEU A 153 -19.43 -14.26 5.65
CA LEU A 153 -20.50 -14.86 4.86
C LEU A 153 -21.19 -16.02 5.60
N GLU A 154 -20.44 -16.79 6.38
CA GLU A 154 -21.01 -17.84 7.25
C GLU A 154 -21.94 -17.25 8.32
N ILE A 155 -21.55 -16.11 8.91
CA ILE A 155 -22.37 -15.41 9.90
C ILE A 155 -23.64 -14.87 9.25
N ILE A 156 -23.54 -14.34 8.04
CA ILE A 156 -24.67 -13.86 7.25
C ILE A 156 -25.61 -15.02 6.93
N GLN A 157 -25.08 -16.14 6.48
CA GLN A 157 -25.85 -17.34 6.18
C GLN A 157 -26.61 -17.84 7.40
N ALA A 158 -25.95 -17.92 8.54
CA ALA A 158 -26.56 -18.37 9.79
C ALA A 158 -27.66 -17.44 10.30
N ARG A 159 -27.59 -16.13 10.01
CA ARG A 159 -28.51 -15.12 10.53
C ARG A 159 -29.65 -14.80 9.58
N TRP A 160 -29.38 -14.70 8.28
CA TRP A 160 -30.33 -14.22 7.26
C TRP A 160 -30.62 -15.24 6.16
N GLY A 161 -30.03 -16.42 6.21
CA GLY A 161 -30.28 -17.51 5.26
C GLY A 161 -29.51 -17.40 3.96
N THR A 162 -29.81 -18.32 3.03
CA THR A 162 -29.04 -18.55 1.80
C THR A 162 -29.15 -17.40 0.80
N THR A 163 -30.32 -16.78 0.70
CA THR A 163 -30.54 -15.67 -0.25
C THR A 163 -29.64 -14.48 0.07
N ALA A 164 -29.60 -14.07 1.34
CA ALA A 164 -28.70 -12.99 1.79
C ALA A 164 -27.23 -13.39 1.59
N HIS A 165 -26.86 -14.64 1.90
CA HIS A 165 -25.52 -15.14 1.67
C HIS A 165 -25.07 -15.00 0.21
N THR A 166 -25.93 -15.36 -0.76
CA THR A 166 -25.61 -15.27 -2.18
C THR A 166 -25.40 -13.82 -2.63
N VAL A 167 -26.26 -12.91 -2.19
CA VAL A 167 -26.11 -11.48 -2.50
C VAL A 167 -24.78 -10.92 -1.94
N PHE A 168 -24.49 -11.19 -0.68
CA PHE A 168 -23.24 -10.72 -0.08
C PHE A 168 -22.00 -11.40 -0.68
N LEU A 169 -22.10 -12.65 -1.12
CA LEU A 169 -21.05 -13.36 -1.83
C LEU A 169 -20.69 -12.66 -3.15
N PHE A 170 -21.72 -12.24 -3.92
CA PHE A 170 -21.50 -11.51 -5.17
C PHE A 170 -20.72 -10.21 -4.92
N PHE A 171 -21.15 -9.40 -3.95
CA PHE A 171 -20.46 -8.14 -3.64
C PHE A 171 -19.05 -8.39 -3.06
N ALA A 172 -18.84 -9.44 -2.27
CA ALA A 172 -17.54 -9.81 -1.76
C ALA A 172 -16.57 -10.20 -2.89
N LEU A 173 -17.04 -10.95 -3.88
CA LEU A 173 -16.24 -11.32 -5.07
C LEU A 173 -15.92 -10.08 -5.91
N ALA A 174 -16.92 -9.23 -6.17
CA ALA A 174 -16.71 -7.99 -6.92
C ALA A 174 -15.66 -7.09 -6.23
N THR A 175 -15.77 -6.92 -4.92
CA THR A 175 -14.80 -6.14 -4.14
C THR A 175 -13.39 -6.75 -4.24
N ASN A 176 -13.26 -8.07 -4.10
CA ASN A 176 -11.96 -8.75 -4.22
C ASN A 176 -11.33 -8.54 -5.60
N VAL A 177 -12.10 -8.64 -6.68
CA VAL A 177 -11.61 -8.41 -8.05
C VAL A 177 -11.11 -6.98 -8.21
N ILE A 178 -11.89 -5.99 -7.74
CA ILE A 178 -11.52 -4.57 -7.83
C ILE A 178 -10.22 -4.30 -7.03
N VAL A 179 -10.16 -4.74 -5.78
CA VAL A 179 -8.98 -4.54 -4.91
C VAL A 179 -7.74 -5.20 -5.51
N THR A 180 -7.85 -6.44 -5.97
CA THR A 180 -6.74 -7.15 -6.62
C THR A 180 -6.25 -6.43 -7.86
N SER A 181 -7.17 -5.94 -8.69
CA SER A 181 -6.82 -5.17 -9.89
C SER A 181 -6.07 -3.87 -9.54
N MET A 182 -6.50 -3.16 -8.49
CA MET A 182 -5.82 -1.95 -8.01
C MET A 182 -4.41 -2.24 -7.47
N LEU A 183 -4.23 -3.36 -6.77
CA LEU A 183 -2.92 -3.78 -6.25
C LEU A 183 -1.94 -4.11 -7.40
N ILE A 184 -2.40 -4.88 -8.36
CA ILE A 184 -1.60 -5.27 -9.53
C ILE A 184 -1.25 -4.04 -10.36
N LEU A 185 -2.23 -3.18 -10.65
CA LEU A 185 -2.01 -1.95 -11.41
C LEU A 185 -1.00 -1.03 -10.72
N GLY A 186 -1.11 -0.83 -9.41
CA GLY A 186 -0.16 -0.02 -8.64
C GLY A 186 1.26 -0.56 -8.71
N GLY A 187 1.45 -1.86 -8.57
CA GLY A 187 2.75 -2.52 -8.68
C GLY A 187 3.34 -2.45 -10.09
N SER A 188 2.55 -2.78 -11.10
CA SER A 188 3.00 -2.77 -12.50
C SER A 188 3.32 -1.37 -13.01
N ALA A 189 2.55 -0.35 -12.59
CA ALA A 189 2.82 1.04 -12.93
C ALA A 189 4.15 1.54 -12.36
N VAL A 190 4.48 1.19 -11.12
CA VAL A 190 5.79 1.54 -10.52
C VAL A 190 6.93 0.88 -11.28
N VAL A 191 6.82 -0.41 -11.54
CA VAL A 191 7.89 -1.13 -12.28
C VAL A 191 8.03 -0.58 -13.71
N ASN A 192 6.93 -0.26 -14.38
CA ASN A 192 6.95 0.38 -15.69
C ASN A 192 7.64 1.76 -15.63
N ALA A 193 7.28 2.62 -14.69
CA ALA A 193 7.87 3.95 -14.56
C ALA A 193 9.38 3.91 -14.33
N LEU A 194 9.89 2.93 -13.58
CA LEU A 194 11.31 2.80 -13.27
C LEU A 194 12.12 2.10 -14.37
N THR A 195 11.52 1.14 -15.09
CA THR A 195 12.27 0.25 -15.98
C THR A 195 11.77 0.26 -17.43
N GLY A 196 10.62 0.87 -17.70
CA GLY A 196 10.02 0.91 -19.02
C GLY A 196 9.52 -0.45 -19.56
N ILE A 197 9.29 -1.45 -18.68
CA ILE A 197 8.68 -2.72 -19.10
C ILE A 197 7.18 -2.53 -19.39
N ASN A 198 6.63 -3.44 -20.22
CA ASN A 198 5.20 -3.43 -20.53
C ASN A 198 4.37 -3.67 -19.24
N VAL A 199 3.37 -2.80 -18.99
CA VAL A 199 2.48 -2.87 -17.83
C VAL A 199 1.70 -4.18 -17.80
N ASP A 200 1.22 -4.65 -18.95
CA ASP A 200 0.44 -5.88 -19.03
C ASP A 200 1.28 -7.08 -18.61
N LEU A 201 2.52 -7.18 -19.13
CA LEU A 201 3.42 -8.25 -18.76
C LEU A 201 3.82 -8.22 -17.30
N ALA A 202 4.10 -7.04 -16.75
CA ALA A 202 4.36 -6.87 -15.31
C ALA A 202 3.15 -7.29 -14.46
N SER A 203 1.94 -6.97 -14.92
CA SER A 203 0.68 -7.33 -14.24
C SER A 203 0.44 -8.85 -14.17
N PHE A 204 0.98 -9.62 -15.13
CA PHE A 204 0.94 -11.08 -15.06
C PHE A 204 2.10 -11.68 -14.25
N LEU A 205 3.28 -11.09 -14.31
CA LEU A 205 4.47 -11.62 -13.63
C LEU A 205 4.43 -11.41 -12.11
N ILE A 206 3.94 -10.25 -11.64
CA ILE A 206 3.88 -9.94 -10.21
C ILE A 206 3.03 -10.95 -9.43
N PRO A 207 1.77 -11.25 -9.84
CA PRO A 207 0.94 -12.24 -9.13
C PRO A 207 1.50 -13.65 -9.19
N LEU A 208 2.23 -14.01 -10.25
CA LEU A 208 2.76 -15.35 -10.43
C LEU A 208 3.63 -15.78 -9.24
N GLY A 209 4.53 -14.91 -8.78
CA GLY A 209 5.34 -15.19 -7.61
C GLY A 209 4.50 -15.41 -6.35
N VAL A 210 3.48 -14.57 -6.14
CA VAL A 210 2.56 -14.67 -5.00
C VAL A 210 1.76 -15.99 -5.04
N ILE A 211 1.26 -16.35 -6.22
CA ILE A 211 0.50 -17.61 -6.42
C ILE A 211 1.38 -18.81 -6.07
N LEU A 212 2.62 -18.85 -6.56
CA LEU A 212 3.52 -19.97 -6.33
C LEU A 212 3.80 -20.22 -4.86
N TYR A 213 4.17 -19.21 -4.08
CA TYR A 213 4.44 -19.43 -2.66
C TYR A 213 3.17 -19.66 -1.83
N THR A 214 2.04 -19.09 -2.24
CA THR A 214 0.76 -19.31 -1.55
C THR A 214 0.25 -20.72 -1.76
N LEU A 215 0.38 -21.27 -2.97
CA LEU A 215 0.04 -22.67 -3.25
C LEU A 215 0.90 -23.64 -2.46
N ALA A 216 2.18 -23.33 -2.28
CA ALA A 216 3.10 -24.18 -1.54
C ALA A 216 2.87 -24.18 -0.03
N GLY A 217 2.57 -23.03 0.58
CA GLY A 217 2.57 -22.88 2.03
C GLY A 217 1.30 -22.32 2.67
N GLY A 218 0.27 -22.05 1.88
CA GLY A 218 -1.01 -21.52 2.35
C GLY A 218 -0.88 -20.18 3.07
N LEU A 219 -1.79 -19.93 4.01
CA LEU A 219 -1.86 -18.68 4.76
C LEU A 219 -0.60 -18.41 5.60
N LYS A 220 0.04 -19.45 6.14
CA LYS A 220 1.24 -19.28 6.95
C LYS A 220 2.42 -18.77 6.14
N ALA A 221 2.57 -19.23 4.90
CA ALA A 221 3.57 -18.73 3.96
C ALA A 221 3.37 -17.24 3.67
N THR A 222 2.12 -16.81 3.47
CA THR A 222 1.81 -15.39 3.26
C THR A 222 2.14 -14.53 4.48
N PHE A 223 1.96 -15.02 5.70
CA PHE A 223 2.36 -14.31 6.91
C PHE A 223 3.86 -14.09 7.00
N VAL A 224 4.66 -15.11 6.71
CA VAL A 224 6.12 -15.01 6.72
C VAL A 224 6.61 -14.05 5.63
N ALA A 225 6.05 -14.16 4.41
CA ALA A 225 6.36 -13.23 3.33
C ALA A 225 6.01 -11.78 3.70
N SER A 226 4.85 -11.57 4.32
CA SER A 226 4.41 -10.25 4.79
C SER A 226 5.33 -9.67 5.88
N TYR A 227 5.86 -10.51 6.78
CA TYR A 227 6.83 -10.08 7.77
C TYR A 227 8.12 -9.56 7.10
N PHE A 228 8.63 -10.30 6.13
CA PHE A 228 9.79 -9.89 5.36
C PHE A 228 9.53 -8.58 4.59
N ASN A 229 8.38 -8.48 3.92
CA ASN A 229 7.99 -7.27 3.21
C ASN A 229 7.90 -6.06 4.14
N THR A 230 7.33 -6.21 5.34
CA THR A 230 7.28 -5.14 6.35
C THR A 230 8.68 -4.66 6.73
N ALA A 231 9.62 -5.57 6.94
CA ALA A 231 11.00 -5.20 7.25
C ALA A 231 11.64 -4.39 6.11
N VAL A 232 11.47 -4.84 4.85
CA VAL A 232 11.96 -4.12 3.67
C VAL A 232 11.34 -2.73 3.55
N ILE A 233 10.02 -2.59 3.75
CA ILE A 233 9.33 -1.30 3.72
C ILE A 233 9.90 -0.35 4.78
N LEU A 234 10.05 -0.81 6.02
CA LEU A 234 10.58 0.03 7.10
C LEU A 234 12.02 0.48 6.84
N ILE A 235 12.89 -0.42 6.35
CA ILE A 235 14.27 -0.09 5.97
C ILE A 235 14.26 0.96 4.84
N ALA A 236 13.45 0.77 3.81
CA ALA A 236 13.36 1.70 2.70
C ALA A 236 12.88 3.09 3.15
N LEU A 237 11.84 3.15 4.00
CA LEU A 237 11.35 4.41 4.56
C LEU A 237 12.41 5.12 5.41
N CYS A 238 13.17 4.38 6.22
CA CYS A 238 14.31 4.95 6.96
C CYS A 238 15.36 5.54 6.01
N ILE A 239 15.72 4.80 4.96
CA ILE A 239 16.68 5.29 3.95
C ILE A 239 16.17 6.59 3.31
N PHE A 240 14.90 6.66 2.92
CA PHE A 240 14.32 7.88 2.34
C PHE A 240 14.37 9.06 3.31
N VAL A 241 14.03 8.86 4.58
CA VAL A 241 14.08 9.92 5.60
C VAL A 241 15.52 10.43 5.77
N PHE A 242 16.49 9.54 5.91
CA PHE A 242 17.90 9.94 6.03
C PHE A 242 18.42 10.61 4.75
N GLN A 243 18.05 10.09 3.57
CA GLN A 243 18.45 10.68 2.30
C GLN A 243 17.95 12.12 2.18
N VAL A 244 16.67 12.38 2.42
CA VAL A 244 16.04 13.69 2.25
C VAL A 244 16.49 14.68 3.33
N TYR A 245 16.57 14.27 4.59
CA TYR A 245 16.78 15.20 5.70
C TYR A 245 18.22 15.29 6.20
N VAL A 246 19.14 14.42 5.75
CA VAL A 246 20.53 14.38 6.25
C VAL A 246 21.55 14.37 5.13
N THR A 247 21.36 13.55 4.09
CA THR A 247 22.43 13.25 3.12
C THR A 247 22.33 14.08 1.86
N ASP A 248 21.14 14.51 1.45
CA ASP A 248 20.94 15.25 0.20
C ASP A 248 21.63 16.61 0.24
N SER A 249 22.39 16.91 -0.80
CA SER A 249 23.13 18.18 -0.91
C SER A 249 22.21 19.40 -1.11
N THR A 250 20.99 19.20 -1.58
CA THR A 250 20.03 20.26 -1.91
C THR A 250 18.98 20.46 -0.84
N LEU A 251 18.56 19.39 -0.17
CA LEU A 251 17.56 19.40 0.90
C LEU A 251 18.20 19.30 2.29
N GLY A 252 18.99 18.30 2.56
CA GLY A 252 19.93 18.06 3.66
C GLY A 252 19.55 18.44 5.10
N SER A 253 18.44 19.15 5.31
CA SER A 253 17.93 19.47 6.64
C SER A 253 16.44 19.83 6.63
N PRO A 254 15.73 19.61 7.75
CA PRO A 254 14.33 19.99 7.89
C PRO A 254 14.08 21.48 7.71
N SER A 255 15.02 22.34 8.11
CA SER A 255 14.91 23.79 7.96
C SER A 255 14.93 24.21 6.50
N VAL A 256 15.82 23.63 5.70
CA VAL A 256 15.91 23.92 4.27
C VAL A 256 14.63 23.46 3.55
N VAL A 257 14.11 22.30 3.89
CA VAL A 257 12.83 21.81 3.33
C VAL A 257 11.69 22.78 3.66
N TYR A 258 11.63 23.25 4.91
CA TYR A 258 10.63 24.20 5.36
C TYR A 258 10.72 25.51 4.57
N ASP A 259 11.91 26.11 4.46
CA ASP A 259 12.15 27.36 3.75
C ASP A 259 11.80 27.26 2.25
N ARG A 260 12.12 26.10 1.64
CA ARG A 260 11.76 25.85 0.24
C ARG A 260 10.26 25.75 0.04
N LEU A 261 9.56 25.04 0.92
CA LEU A 261 8.10 24.93 0.86
C LEU A 261 7.42 26.27 1.06
N GLN A 262 7.96 27.16 1.90
CA GLN A 262 7.48 28.53 2.00
C GLN A 262 7.71 29.35 0.72
N LYS A 263 8.83 29.16 0.04
CA LYS A 263 9.09 29.84 -1.25
C LYS A 263 8.17 29.33 -2.36
N VAL A 264 7.90 28.03 -2.40
CA VAL A 264 7.01 27.44 -3.41
C VAL A 264 5.60 28.02 -3.33
N VAL A 265 5.10 28.35 -2.14
CA VAL A 265 3.79 29.01 -1.96
C VAL A 265 3.67 30.32 -2.76
N THR A 266 4.76 31.06 -2.92
CA THR A 266 4.74 32.33 -3.70
C THR A 266 4.69 32.10 -5.22
N ILE A 267 5.04 30.88 -5.66
CA ILE A 267 5.10 30.50 -7.07
C ILE A 267 3.85 29.75 -7.48
N GLU A 268 3.49 28.74 -6.70
CA GLU A 268 2.37 27.84 -6.94
C GLU A 268 1.59 27.58 -5.63
N PRO A 269 0.68 28.50 -5.26
CA PRO A 269 -0.11 28.33 -4.04
C PRO A 269 -1.09 27.17 -4.18
N VAL A 270 -1.25 26.38 -3.11
CA VAL A 270 -2.22 25.27 -3.08
C VAL A 270 -3.64 25.83 -2.95
N VAL A 271 -4.49 25.49 -3.90
CA VAL A 271 -5.89 25.92 -3.91
C VAL A 271 -6.62 25.40 -2.67
N ASP A 272 -7.43 26.26 -2.04
CA ASP A 272 -8.23 25.97 -0.84
C ASP A 272 -7.44 25.66 0.46
N ASN A 273 -6.12 25.81 0.43
CA ASN A 273 -5.31 25.82 1.65
C ASN A 273 -5.28 27.22 2.27
N ARG A 274 -5.27 27.28 3.60
CA ARG A 274 -5.14 28.56 4.30
C ARG A 274 -3.83 29.25 3.90
N GLY A 275 -3.95 30.41 3.24
CA GLY A 275 -2.82 31.16 2.71
C GLY A 275 -2.09 30.49 1.55
N GLY A 276 -2.68 29.52 0.87
CA GLY A 276 -2.04 28.75 -0.19
C GLY A 276 -0.87 27.86 0.27
N SER A 277 -0.69 27.68 1.58
CA SER A 277 0.49 27.05 2.16
C SER A 277 0.48 25.54 2.04
N TYR A 278 1.63 24.94 1.68
CA TYR A 278 1.89 23.50 1.74
C TYR A 278 2.07 23.00 3.18
N LEU A 279 2.36 23.90 4.14
CA LEU A 279 2.67 23.57 5.53
C LEU A 279 1.46 23.68 6.47
N THR A 280 0.26 23.94 5.94
CA THR A 280 -0.95 24.09 6.75
C THR A 280 -1.72 22.77 6.87
N MET A 281 -2.33 22.53 8.03
CA MET A 281 -3.32 21.48 8.23
C MET A 281 -4.74 21.90 7.79
N PHE A 282 -4.96 23.20 7.56
CA PHE A 282 -6.24 23.74 7.12
C PHE A 282 -6.34 23.69 5.60
N SER A 283 -6.74 22.53 5.09
CA SER A 283 -7.03 22.29 3.68
C SER A 283 -8.44 21.74 3.55
N LYS A 284 -9.32 22.45 2.84
CA LYS A 284 -10.69 21.99 2.57
C LYS A 284 -10.69 20.71 1.73
N ASN A 285 -9.89 20.71 0.65
CA ASN A 285 -9.80 19.58 -0.25
C ASN A 285 -9.11 18.38 0.39
N GLY A 286 -8.08 18.59 1.22
CA GLY A 286 -7.45 17.53 2.00
C GLY A 286 -8.42 16.88 2.98
N LEU A 287 -9.25 17.67 3.68
CA LEU A 287 -10.29 17.16 4.56
C LEU A 287 -11.36 16.36 3.80
N LEU A 288 -11.86 16.90 2.68
CA LEU A 288 -12.86 16.22 1.86
C LEU A 288 -12.32 14.90 1.31
N PHE A 289 -11.06 14.89 0.86
CA PHE A 289 -10.38 13.67 0.45
C PHE A 289 -10.32 12.63 1.57
N GLY A 290 -9.94 13.05 2.79
CA GLY A 290 -9.90 12.17 3.96
C GLY A 290 -11.27 11.58 4.31
N LEU A 291 -12.33 12.39 4.32
CA LEU A 291 -13.70 11.94 4.57
C LEU A 291 -14.19 10.97 3.49
N SER A 292 -13.92 11.27 2.21
CA SER A 292 -14.26 10.36 1.10
C SER A 292 -13.53 9.03 1.24
N ASN A 293 -12.26 9.06 1.67
CA ASN A 293 -11.46 7.87 1.89
C ASN A 293 -12.00 7.03 3.07
N ILE A 294 -12.41 7.66 4.17
CA ILE A 294 -13.07 6.95 5.27
C ILE A 294 -14.32 6.22 4.78
N CYS A 295 -15.20 6.92 4.08
CA CYS A 295 -16.46 6.33 3.59
C CYS A 295 -16.22 5.22 2.55
N GLY A 296 -15.34 5.44 1.58
CA GLY A 296 -15.09 4.50 0.48
C GLY A 296 -14.36 3.24 0.94
N ASN A 297 -13.33 3.38 1.75
CA ASN A 297 -12.53 2.24 2.18
C ASN A 297 -13.10 1.51 3.40
N PHE A 298 -14.00 2.12 4.17
CA PHE A 298 -14.60 1.49 5.34
C PHE A 298 -15.29 0.17 4.98
N GLY A 299 -16.11 0.18 3.92
CA GLY A 299 -16.77 -1.02 3.41
C GLY A 299 -15.77 -2.08 2.95
N THR A 300 -14.70 -1.66 2.26
CA THR A 300 -13.66 -2.56 1.75
C THR A 300 -12.97 -3.32 2.88
N VAL A 301 -12.62 -2.66 3.99
CA VAL A 301 -12.01 -3.31 5.16
C VAL A 301 -12.89 -4.40 5.76
N PHE A 302 -14.20 -4.19 5.79
CA PHE A 302 -15.14 -5.18 6.34
C PHE A 302 -15.32 -6.40 5.43
N VAL A 303 -15.18 -6.21 4.13
CA VAL A 303 -15.38 -7.27 3.12
C VAL A 303 -14.08 -8.01 2.83
N ASP A 304 -12.92 -7.37 3.01
CA ASP A 304 -11.62 -7.97 2.76
C ASP A 304 -11.36 -9.16 3.72
N ARG A 305 -11.17 -10.33 3.10
CA ARG A 305 -10.88 -11.57 3.81
C ARG A 305 -9.56 -11.55 4.56
N THR A 306 -8.55 -10.91 4.01
CA THR A 306 -7.17 -11.00 4.46
C THR A 306 -7.00 -10.38 5.86
N LEU A 307 -7.62 -9.25 6.09
CA LEU A 307 -7.64 -8.61 7.41
C LEU A 307 -8.40 -9.42 8.45
N ARG A 308 -9.53 -10.01 8.07
CA ARG A 308 -10.31 -10.86 8.98
C ARG A 308 -9.56 -12.09 9.43
N VAL A 309 -8.92 -12.78 8.51
CA VAL A 309 -8.15 -13.98 8.83
C VAL A 309 -7.01 -13.65 9.78
N SER A 310 -6.32 -12.53 9.59
CA SER A 310 -5.24 -12.09 10.48
C SER A 310 -5.71 -11.89 11.93
N PHE A 311 -6.92 -11.37 12.14
CA PHE A 311 -7.50 -11.21 13.49
C PHE A 311 -8.05 -12.52 14.07
N VAL A 312 -8.60 -13.42 13.25
CA VAL A 312 -9.16 -14.70 13.69
C VAL A 312 -8.07 -15.71 14.04
N VAL A 313 -6.92 -15.65 13.37
CA VAL A 313 -5.80 -16.58 13.54
C VAL A 313 -5.05 -16.38 14.87
N ARG A 314 -5.26 -15.26 15.58
CA ARG A 314 -4.61 -15.00 16.87
C ARG A 314 -4.99 -16.04 17.92
N ARG A 315 -3.98 -16.72 18.48
CA ARG A 315 -4.13 -17.71 19.55
C ARG A 315 -4.68 -17.06 20.82
N ASP A 316 -5.80 -17.57 21.35
CA ASP A 316 -6.27 -17.22 22.68
C ASP A 316 -5.39 -17.91 23.74
N ARG A 317 -4.58 -17.11 24.46
CA ARG A 317 -3.75 -17.61 25.59
C ARG A 317 -4.55 -18.12 26.79
N LYS A 318 -5.89 -18.04 26.78
CA LYS A 318 -6.74 -18.36 27.93
C LYS A 318 -7.37 -19.76 27.89
N SER A 319 -7.02 -20.59 26.92
CA SER A 319 -7.52 -22.00 26.87
C SER A 319 -6.40 -23.00 27.14
N ARG A 320 -5.68 -22.80 28.23
CA ARG A 320 -4.87 -23.85 28.87
C ARG A 320 -5.14 -23.85 30.36
#